data_d2741a0eb77f83a4219045b3beba3bd3
#
_entry.id   d2741a0eb77f83a4219045b3beba3bd3
#
_cell.length_a   1.000
_cell.length_b   1.000
_cell.length_c   1.000
_cell.angle_alpha   90.00
_cell.angle_beta   90.00
_cell.angle_gamma   90.00
#
_symmetry.space_group_name_H-M   'P 1'
#
loop_
_entity.id
_entity.type
_entity.pdbx_description
1 polymer ?
#
loop_
_entity_poly.entity_id
_entity_poly.type
_entity_poly.pdbx_seq_one_letter_code
_entity_poly.pdbx_strand_id
1 'polypeptide(L)'
;KKAVRAALETVGLDYEEMKNRSPFELSGGQKRRVAIAGVIVTKPEILVLDEPAAGLDPLGKREIMQLLHKIHKEWCKTVIIVSHDMDEISENSSRAAVFSGGRVIASAPPSELFLSPDRLTALGLDVPFTAKVTEFLAGRGIKILSDFTCRDFVEKVSEYAGIAGGEAHA
;
A
#
# COMPACT_ATOMS: atom_id res chain seq x y z
N LYS A 1 -10.34 28.38 6.09
CA LYS A 1 -8.89 28.60 5.90
C LYS A 1 -8.05 27.74 6.85
N LYS A 2 -8.31 27.72 8.17
CA LYS A 2 -7.53 26.93 9.15
C LYS A 2 -7.53 25.44 8.84
N ALA A 3 -8.69 24.85 8.52
CA ALA A 3 -8.79 23.42 8.18
C ALA A 3 -8.05 23.07 6.88
N VAL A 4 -8.12 23.93 5.86
CA VAL A 4 -7.39 23.72 4.59
C VAL A 4 -5.88 23.77 4.80
N ARG A 5 -5.39 24.74 5.60
CA ARG A 5 -3.96 24.79 5.98
C ARG A 5 -3.53 23.48 6.64
N ALA A 6 -4.24 23.06 7.68
CA ALA A 6 -3.93 21.83 8.39
C ALA A 6 -3.94 20.58 7.47
N ALA A 7 -4.90 20.52 6.53
CA ALA A 7 -4.96 19.40 5.58
C ALA A 7 -3.76 19.39 4.61
N LEU A 8 -3.34 20.56 4.10
CA LEU A 8 -2.15 20.66 3.24
C LEU A 8 -0.86 20.31 4.01
N GLU A 9 -0.71 20.81 5.23
CA GLU A 9 0.42 20.49 6.10
C GLU A 9 0.46 18.98 6.43
N THR A 10 -0.70 18.36 6.66
CA THR A 10 -0.79 16.90 6.89
C THR A 10 -0.23 16.09 5.72
N VAL A 11 -0.48 16.53 4.49
CA VAL A 11 0.05 15.86 3.28
C VAL A 11 1.46 16.34 2.89
N GLY A 12 2.13 17.12 3.74
CA GLY A 12 3.48 17.61 3.52
C GLY A 12 3.60 18.72 2.47
N LEU A 13 2.55 19.52 2.30
CA LEU A 13 2.54 20.67 1.40
C LEU A 13 2.45 21.98 2.20
N ASP A 14 3.29 22.95 1.87
CA ASP A 14 3.20 24.28 2.47
C ASP A 14 1.97 25.04 1.97
N TYR A 15 1.16 25.54 2.89
CA TYR A 15 -0.06 26.28 2.56
C TYR A 15 0.22 27.59 1.81
N GLU A 16 1.24 28.34 2.22
CA GLU A 16 1.53 29.66 1.62
C GLU A 16 2.01 29.50 0.17
N GLU A 17 2.76 28.44 -0.11
CA GLU A 17 3.19 28.10 -1.47
C GLU A 17 2.03 27.62 -2.34
N MET A 18 1.11 26.80 -1.77
CA MET A 18 0.07 26.13 -2.54
C MET A 18 -1.17 26.99 -2.78
N LYS A 19 -1.52 27.90 -1.86
CA LYS A 19 -2.80 28.61 -1.84
C LYS A 19 -3.14 29.40 -3.11
N ASN A 20 -2.12 29.85 -3.87
CA ASN A 20 -2.27 30.66 -5.08
C ASN A 20 -1.77 29.91 -6.34
N ARG A 21 -1.27 28.68 -6.22
CA ARG A 21 -0.79 27.91 -7.36
C ARG A 21 -1.93 27.34 -8.17
N SER A 22 -1.80 27.40 -9.49
CA SER A 22 -2.69 26.69 -10.39
C SER A 22 -2.47 25.16 -10.28
N PRO A 23 -3.53 24.33 -10.27
CA PRO A 23 -3.39 22.90 -10.33
C PRO A 23 -2.56 22.38 -11.52
N PHE A 24 -2.49 23.14 -12.60
CA PHE A 24 -1.69 22.79 -13.79
C PHE A 24 -0.18 22.93 -13.57
N GLU A 25 0.23 23.75 -12.61
CA GLU A 25 1.65 23.98 -12.26
C GLU A 25 2.20 22.95 -11.27
N LEU A 26 1.34 22.08 -10.74
CA LEU A 26 1.71 21.07 -9.75
C LEU A 26 2.31 19.83 -10.43
N SER A 27 3.35 19.25 -9.81
CA SER A 27 3.85 17.92 -10.17
C SER A 27 2.79 16.85 -9.93
N GLY A 28 2.95 15.65 -10.53
CA GLY A 28 2.04 14.52 -10.31
C GLY A 28 1.86 14.16 -8.84
N GLY A 29 2.96 14.11 -8.08
CA GLY A 29 2.93 13.87 -6.64
C GLY A 29 2.23 14.97 -5.85
N GLN A 30 2.47 16.24 -6.19
CA GLN A 30 1.78 17.37 -5.56
C GLN A 30 0.27 17.35 -5.85
N LYS A 31 -0.14 17.05 -7.09
CA LYS A 31 -1.56 16.89 -7.45
C LYS A 31 -2.22 15.80 -6.60
N ARG A 32 -1.55 14.65 -6.44
CA ARG A 32 -2.07 13.55 -5.63
C ARG A 32 -2.22 13.95 -4.16
N ARG A 33 -1.22 14.61 -3.58
CA ARG A 33 -1.26 15.10 -2.20
C ARG A 33 -2.35 16.16 -2.00
N VAL A 34 -2.55 17.08 -2.94
CA VAL A 34 -3.64 18.06 -2.90
C VAL A 34 -5.01 17.37 -2.97
N ALA A 35 -5.17 16.35 -3.82
CA ALA A 35 -6.40 15.58 -3.90
C ALA A 35 -6.72 14.87 -2.56
N ILE A 36 -5.73 14.24 -1.93
CA ILE A 36 -5.88 13.64 -0.60
C ILE A 36 -6.24 14.72 0.43
N ALA A 37 -5.55 15.88 0.43
CA ALA A 37 -5.85 17.00 1.33
C ALA A 37 -7.31 17.47 1.19
N GLY A 38 -7.83 17.51 -0.04
CA GLY A 38 -9.23 17.87 -0.33
C GLY A 38 -10.24 16.93 0.32
N VAL A 39 -9.92 15.66 0.46
CA VAL A 39 -10.79 14.67 1.12
C VAL A 39 -10.63 14.74 2.64
N ILE A 40 -9.39 14.76 3.14
CA ILE A 40 -9.10 14.69 4.58
C ILE A 40 -9.42 15.98 5.34
N VAL A 41 -9.66 17.11 4.63
CA VAL A 41 -10.04 18.39 5.26
C VAL A 41 -11.30 18.28 6.11
N THR A 42 -12.19 17.34 5.78
CA THR A 42 -13.43 17.05 6.52
C THR A 42 -13.22 16.10 7.70
N LYS A 43 -12.00 15.53 7.86
CA LYS A 43 -11.66 14.51 8.85
C LYS A 43 -12.63 13.32 8.84
N PRO A 44 -12.78 12.63 7.71
CA PRO A 44 -13.70 11.49 7.61
C PRO A 44 -13.25 10.33 8.50
N GLU A 45 -14.19 9.62 9.12
CA GLU A 45 -13.89 8.39 9.86
C GLU A 45 -13.51 7.23 8.94
N ILE A 46 -14.02 7.22 7.72
CA ILE A 46 -13.74 6.24 6.67
C ILE A 46 -13.20 6.97 5.45
N LEU A 47 -12.01 6.63 5.02
CA LEU A 47 -11.34 7.18 3.85
C LEU A 47 -11.27 6.10 2.76
N VAL A 48 -11.82 6.38 1.59
CA VAL A 48 -11.76 5.48 0.42
C VAL A 48 -10.94 6.14 -0.67
N LEU A 49 -9.94 5.43 -1.17
CA LEU A 49 -9.00 5.91 -2.17
C LEU A 49 -8.88 4.90 -3.30
N ASP A 50 -9.05 5.36 -4.51
CA ASP A 50 -8.90 4.56 -5.73
C ASP A 50 -7.53 4.84 -6.34
N GLU A 51 -6.68 3.79 -6.41
CA GLU A 51 -5.33 3.83 -6.96
C GLU A 51 -4.49 5.01 -6.42
N PRO A 52 -4.33 5.20 -5.09
CA PRO A 52 -3.71 6.41 -4.54
C PRO A 52 -2.24 6.58 -4.90
N ALA A 53 -1.53 5.52 -5.24
CA ALA A 53 -0.12 5.53 -5.60
C ALA A 53 0.16 5.29 -7.09
N ALA A 54 -0.88 5.14 -7.93
CA ALA A 54 -0.71 4.86 -9.35
C ALA A 54 0.05 5.99 -10.07
N GLY A 55 0.99 5.61 -10.92
CA GLY A 55 1.79 6.54 -11.74
C GLY A 55 2.87 7.31 -10.97
N LEU A 56 3.09 7.00 -9.71
CA LEU A 56 4.20 7.54 -8.93
C LEU A 56 5.44 6.64 -9.05
N ASP A 57 6.60 7.25 -8.87
CA ASP A 57 7.86 6.52 -8.70
C ASP A 57 7.88 5.74 -7.37
N PRO A 58 8.82 4.81 -7.16
CA PRO A 58 8.84 3.99 -5.94
C PRO A 58 8.96 4.80 -4.64
N LEU A 59 9.62 5.95 -4.68
CA LEU A 59 9.72 6.83 -3.51
C LEU A 59 8.37 7.49 -3.22
N GLY A 60 7.73 8.07 -4.25
CA GLY A 60 6.42 8.68 -4.13
C GLY A 60 5.33 7.71 -3.68
N LYS A 61 5.35 6.45 -4.15
CA LYS A 61 4.46 5.39 -3.66
C LYS A 61 4.62 5.18 -2.16
N ARG A 62 5.85 4.99 -1.68
CA ARG A 62 6.15 4.82 -0.25
C ARG A 62 5.69 6.00 0.59
N GLU A 63 5.93 7.22 0.13
CA GLU A 63 5.53 8.44 0.85
C GLU A 63 4.01 8.55 0.98
N ILE A 64 3.26 8.20 -0.07
CA ILE A 64 1.79 8.19 0.00
C ILE A 64 1.30 7.12 0.96
N MET A 65 1.85 5.91 0.95
CA MET A 65 1.46 4.85 1.88
C MET A 65 1.78 5.22 3.33
N GLN A 66 2.97 5.78 3.60
CA GLN A 66 3.31 6.29 4.94
C GLN A 66 2.36 7.39 5.41
N LEU A 67 1.96 8.29 4.52
CA LEU A 67 0.96 9.31 4.82
C LEU A 67 -0.40 8.68 5.19
N LEU A 68 -0.86 7.69 4.45
CA LEU A 68 -2.12 6.99 4.72
C LEU A 68 -2.07 6.22 6.05
N HIS A 69 -0.96 5.54 6.34
CA HIS A 69 -0.73 4.91 7.63
C HIS A 69 -0.76 5.93 8.79
N LYS A 70 -0.12 7.08 8.62
CA LYS A 70 -0.16 8.16 9.60
C LYS A 70 -1.59 8.64 9.85
N ILE A 71 -2.34 8.92 8.80
CA ILE A 71 -3.75 9.34 8.87
C ILE A 71 -4.60 8.31 9.61
N HIS A 72 -4.43 7.02 9.27
CA HIS A 72 -5.14 5.92 9.93
C HIS A 72 -4.80 5.84 11.41
N LYS A 73 -3.53 5.93 11.76
CA LYS A 73 -3.06 5.84 13.16
C LYS A 73 -3.54 7.02 14.02
N GLU A 74 -3.59 8.23 13.46
CA GLU A 74 -3.86 9.44 14.23
C GLU A 74 -5.36 9.70 14.47
N TRP A 75 -6.22 9.45 13.46
CA TRP A 75 -7.62 9.86 13.58
C TRP A 75 -8.61 9.16 12.63
N CYS A 76 -8.20 8.57 11.51
CA CYS A 76 -9.10 7.90 10.58
C CYS A 76 -9.31 6.44 11.00
N LYS A 77 -10.53 6.05 11.31
CA LYS A 77 -10.82 4.70 11.81
C LYS A 77 -10.59 3.60 10.75
N THR A 78 -10.86 3.92 9.49
CA THR A 78 -10.75 2.95 8.39
C THR A 78 -10.23 3.61 7.14
N VAL A 79 -9.18 3.05 6.56
CA VAL A 79 -8.67 3.43 5.24
C VAL A 79 -8.91 2.27 4.29
N ILE A 80 -9.64 2.51 3.21
CA ILE A 80 -9.91 1.54 2.15
C ILE A 80 -9.13 2.00 0.92
N ILE A 81 -8.27 1.12 0.40
CA ILE A 81 -7.48 1.37 -0.79
C ILE A 81 -7.94 0.38 -1.86
N VAL A 82 -8.32 0.88 -3.01
CA VAL A 82 -8.51 0.06 -4.21
C VAL A 82 -7.19 0.10 -4.97
N SER A 83 -6.60 -1.06 -5.22
CA SER A 83 -5.35 -1.19 -5.95
C SER A 83 -5.31 -2.50 -6.73
N HIS A 84 -4.56 -2.52 -7.82
CA HIS A 84 -4.20 -3.73 -8.57
C HIS A 84 -2.73 -4.13 -8.34
N ASP A 85 -2.00 -3.40 -7.50
CA ASP A 85 -0.62 -3.69 -7.12
C ASP A 85 -0.62 -4.64 -5.90
N MET A 86 -0.33 -5.93 -6.14
CA MET A 86 -0.40 -6.96 -5.11
C MET A 86 0.69 -6.82 -4.06
N ASP A 87 1.86 -6.27 -4.42
CA ASP A 87 2.92 -5.95 -3.47
C ASP A 87 2.47 -4.83 -2.53
N GLU A 88 1.80 -3.81 -3.07
CA GLU A 88 1.20 -2.73 -2.26
C GLU A 88 0.17 -3.25 -1.27
N ILE A 89 -0.71 -4.16 -1.71
CA ILE A 89 -1.74 -4.79 -0.86
C ILE A 89 -1.08 -5.63 0.24
N SER A 90 -0.07 -6.42 -0.10
CA SER A 90 0.65 -7.26 0.86
C SER A 90 1.33 -6.44 1.95
N GLU A 91 2.00 -5.35 1.56
CA GLU A 91 2.79 -4.51 2.47
C GLU A 91 1.94 -3.60 3.36
N ASN A 92 0.76 -3.17 2.90
CA ASN A 92 0.07 -2.03 3.50
C ASN A 92 -1.33 -2.33 4.02
N SER A 93 -1.86 -3.54 3.86
CA SER A 93 -3.22 -3.84 4.31
C SER A 93 -3.28 -4.97 5.35
N SER A 94 -4.14 -4.78 6.35
CA SER A 94 -4.44 -5.83 7.34
C SER A 94 -5.51 -6.81 6.83
N ARG A 95 -6.30 -6.39 5.84
CA ARG A 95 -7.36 -7.20 5.22
C ARG A 95 -7.56 -6.76 3.79
N ALA A 96 -7.73 -7.72 2.89
CA ALA A 96 -8.06 -7.47 1.51
C ALA A 96 -9.39 -8.14 1.13
N ALA A 97 -10.10 -7.54 0.18
CA ALA A 97 -11.32 -8.08 -0.40
C ALA A 97 -11.16 -8.16 -1.91
N VAL A 98 -11.42 -9.33 -2.48
CA VAL A 98 -11.35 -9.59 -3.91
C VAL A 98 -12.72 -9.43 -4.53
N PHE A 99 -12.83 -8.54 -5.51
CA PHE A 99 -14.06 -8.30 -6.26
C PHE A 99 -14.00 -8.93 -7.63
N SER A 100 -15.07 -9.62 -8.02
CA SER A 100 -15.26 -10.12 -9.37
C SER A 100 -16.75 -10.15 -9.71
N GLY A 101 -17.12 -9.74 -10.92
CA GLY A 101 -18.52 -9.71 -11.37
C GLY A 101 -19.45 -8.89 -10.48
N GLY A 102 -18.95 -7.80 -9.88
CA GLY A 102 -19.73 -6.95 -8.96
C GLY A 102 -19.99 -7.55 -7.57
N ARG A 103 -19.27 -8.61 -7.19
CA ARG A 103 -19.43 -9.29 -5.90
C ARG A 103 -18.07 -9.45 -5.19
N VAL A 104 -18.09 -9.45 -3.86
CA VAL A 104 -16.96 -9.88 -3.05
C VAL A 104 -16.89 -11.40 -3.08
N ILE A 105 -15.83 -11.95 -3.63
CA ILE A 105 -15.64 -13.41 -3.77
C ILE A 105 -14.67 -13.99 -2.72
N ALA A 106 -13.85 -13.15 -2.11
CA ALA A 106 -12.99 -13.51 -0.99
C ALA A 106 -12.72 -12.26 -0.14
N SER A 107 -12.54 -12.45 1.17
CA SER A 107 -12.08 -11.41 2.07
C SER A 107 -11.33 -12.05 3.23
N ALA A 108 -10.01 -11.80 3.30
CA ALA A 108 -9.12 -12.32 4.32
C ALA A 108 -7.88 -11.43 4.48
N PRO A 109 -7.02 -11.66 5.47
CA PRO A 109 -5.68 -11.09 5.49
C PRO A 109 -4.92 -11.43 4.21
N PRO A 110 -4.06 -10.53 3.70
CA PRO A 110 -3.24 -10.80 2.50
C PRO A 110 -2.44 -12.10 2.61
N SER A 111 -1.87 -12.38 3.79
CA SER A 111 -1.13 -13.62 4.07
C SER A 111 -1.93 -14.91 3.81
N GLU A 112 -3.25 -14.88 4.00
CA GLU A 112 -4.12 -16.01 3.70
C GLU A 112 -4.53 -16.05 2.21
N LEU A 113 -4.83 -14.89 1.62
CA LEU A 113 -5.24 -14.81 0.22
C LEU A 113 -4.15 -15.26 -0.73
N PHE A 114 -2.89 -14.90 -0.45
CA PHE A 114 -1.75 -15.22 -1.30
C PHE A 114 -1.19 -16.64 -1.11
N LEU A 115 -1.71 -17.42 -0.16
CA LEU A 115 -1.43 -18.86 -0.05
C LEU A 115 -1.96 -19.69 -1.22
N SER A 116 -2.90 -19.15 -1.99
CA SER A 116 -3.52 -19.84 -3.13
C SER A 116 -3.38 -19.02 -4.42
N PRO A 117 -2.16 -18.91 -4.98
CA PRO A 117 -1.88 -18.10 -6.18
C PRO A 117 -2.80 -18.48 -7.36
N ASP A 118 -3.02 -19.77 -7.58
CA ASP A 118 -3.84 -20.29 -8.69
C ASP A 118 -5.28 -19.75 -8.68
N ARG A 119 -5.85 -19.56 -7.49
CA ARG A 119 -7.21 -18.99 -7.36
C ARG A 119 -7.26 -17.53 -7.80
N LEU A 120 -6.23 -16.76 -7.52
CA LEU A 120 -6.15 -15.34 -7.87
C LEU A 120 -5.86 -15.19 -9.36
N THR A 121 -4.93 -15.98 -9.89
CA THR A 121 -4.58 -15.95 -11.32
C THR A 121 -5.76 -16.42 -12.20
N ALA A 122 -6.55 -17.40 -11.75
CA ALA A 122 -7.79 -17.80 -12.43
C ALA A 122 -8.83 -16.68 -12.51
N LEU A 123 -8.75 -15.66 -11.64
CA LEU A 123 -9.59 -14.47 -11.65
C LEU A 123 -8.97 -13.31 -12.43
N GLY A 124 -7.80 -13.52 -13.06
CA GLY A 124 -7.06 -12.49 -13.79
C GLY A 124 -6.28 -11.53 -12.85
N LEU A 125 -6.11 -11.89 -11.58
CA LEU A 125 -5.30 -11.13 -10.63
C LEU A 125 -3.87 -11.66 -10.61
N ASP A 126 -2.92 -10.81 -10.31
CA ASP A 126 -1.54 -11.18 -10.06
C ASP A 126 -1.35 -11.57 -8.57
N VAL A 127 -0.15 -11.91 -8.18
CA VAL A 127 0.26 -12.19 -6.80
C VAL A 127 1.52 -11.40 -6.48
N PRO A 128 1.82 -11.12 -5.18
CA PRO A 128 3.03 -10.42 -4.80
C PRO A 128 4.28 -11.10 -5.32
N PHE A 129 5.32 -10.31 -5.57
CA PHE A 129 6.62 -10.85 -6.01
C PHE A 129 7.16 -11.90 -5.04
N THR A 130 7.03 -11.69 -3.74
CA THR A 130 7.41 -12.63 -2.69
C THR A 130 6.68 -13.97 -2.80
N ALA A 131 5.39 -13.98 -3.18
CA ALA A 131 4.63 -15.20 -3.41
C ALA A 131 5.18 -15.98 -4.62
N LYS A 132 5.50 -15.29 -5.72
CA LYS A 132 6.12 -15.90 -6.92
C LYS A 132 7.46 -16.55 -6.58
N VAL A 133 8.30 -15.88 -5.80
CA VAL A 133 9.60 -16.41 -5.37
C VAL A 133 9.41 -17.59 -4.41
N THR A 134 8.45 -17.51 -3.49
CA THR A 134 8.13 -18.63 -2.57
C THR A 134 7.74 -19.89 -3.34
N GLU A 135 6.87 -19.76 -4.34
CA GLU A 135 6.46 -20.88 -5.21
C GLU A 135 7.64 -21.45 -6.00
N PHE A 136 8.47 -20.60 -6.58
CA PHE A 136 9.68 -21.01 -7.30
C PHE A 136 10.66 -21.78 -6.40
N LEU A 137 10.86 -21.35 -5.16
CA LEU A 137 11.71 -22.02 -4.17
C LEU A 137 11.10 -23.36 -3.74
N ALA A 138 9.78 -23.41 -3.52
CA ALA A 138 9.06 -24.63 -3.17
C ALA A 138 9.22 -25.71 -4.24
N GLY A 139 9.19 -25.35 -5.53
CA GLY A 139 9.47 -26.26 -6.65
C GLY A 139 10.89 -26.87 -6.65
N ARG A 140 11.79 -26.30 -5.84
CA ARG A 140 13.17 -26.79 -5.62
C ARG A 140 13.37 -27.47 -4.26
N GLY A 141 12.29 -27.71 -3.53
CA GLY A 141 12.32 -28.33 -2.21
C GLY A 141 12.64 -27.37 -1.06
N ILE A 142 12.73 -26.07 -1.32
CA ILE A 142 12.98 -25.03 -0.31
C ILE A 142 11.64 -24.44 0.11
N LYS A 143 11.24 -24.68 1.36
CA LYS A 143 9.97 -24.17 1.90
C LYS A 143 10.23 -22.94 2.76
N ILE A 144 9.75 -21.79 2.30
CA ILE A 144 9.75 -20.52 3.05
C ILE A 144 8.31 -20.22 3.43
N LEU A 145 8.05 -20.06 4.72
CA LEU A 145 6.75 -19.64 5.24
C LEU A 145 6.86 -18.15 5.63
N SER A 146 6.22 -17.28 4.87
CA SER A 146 6.17 -15.84 5.10
C SER A 146 4.75 -15.30 5.01
N ASP A 147 4.54 -14.09 5.49
CA ASP A 147 3.28 -13.35 5.32
C ASP A 147 3.17 -12.64 3.98
N PHE A 148 4.15 -12.87 3.10
CA PHE A 148 4.33 -12.27 1.77
C PHE A 148 4.69 -10.78 1.76
N THR A 149 4.94 -10.15 2.90
CA THR A 149 5.63 -8.87 2.92
C THR A 149 7.10 -9.06 2.56
N CYS A 150 7.71 -8.08 1.92
CA CYS A 150 9.12 -8.13 1.55
C CYS A 150 10.01 -8.29 2.79
N ARG A 151 9.66 -7.62 3.87
CA ARG A 151 10.41 -7.65 5.13
C ARG A 151 10.43 -9.06 5.73
N ASP A 152 9.26 -9.67 5.95
CA ASP A 152 9.17 -11.00 6.54
C ASP A 152 9.79 -12.06 5.62
N PHE A 153 9.57 -11.94 4.31
CA PHE A 153 10.17 -12.85 3.33
C PHE A 153 11.71 -12.84 3.38
N VAL A 154 12.34 -11.66 3.41
CA VAL A 154 13.81 -11.52 3.52
C VAL A 154 14.30 -12.11 4.83
N GLU A 155 13.61 -11.88 5.95
CA GLU A 155 13.95 -12.46 7.26
C GLU A 155 13.92 -14.00 7.20
N LYS A 156 12.85 -14.60 6.67
CA LYS A 156 12.70 -16.06 6.55
C LYS A 156 13.71 -16.70 5.59
N VAL A 157 14.05 -16.04 4.51
CA VAL A 157 15.12 -16.49 3.60
C VAL A 157 16.47 -16.44 4.30
N SER A 158 16.75 -15.38 5.04
CA SER A 158 18.02 -15.24 5.80
C SER A 158 18.14 -16.30 6.88
N GLU A 159 17.08 -16.57 7.64
CA GLU A 159 17.02 -17.67 8.61
C GLU A 159 17.31 -19.03 7.95
N TYR A 160 16.66 -19.31 6.83
CA TYR A 160 16.88 -20.56 6.07
C TYR A 160 18.31 -20.69 5.57
N ALA A 161 18.91 -19.61 5.08
CA ALA A 161 20.29 -19.61 4.57
C ALA A 161 21.36 -19.61 5.69
N GLY A 162 20.98 -19.53 6.97
CA GLY A 162 21.91 -19.41 8.10
C GLY A 162 22.68 -18.10 8.13
N ILE A 163 22.16 -17.07 7.44
CA ILE A 163 22.75 -15.72 7.44
C ILE A 163 22.21 -15.02 8.67
N ALA A 164 23.05 -14.75 9.68
CA ALA A 164 22.66 -13.93 10.84
C ALA A 164 22.18 -12.57 10.33
N GLY A 165 20.99 -12.17 10.77
CA GLY A 165 20.35 -10.93 10.31
C GLY A 165 21.27 -9.72 10.51
N GLY A 166 21.88 -9.26 9.41
CA GLY A 166 22.56 -7.99 9.39
C GLY A 166 21.51 -6.90 9.54
N GLU A 167 21.76 -5.95 10.42
CA GLU A 167 20.95 -4.77 10.61
C GLU A 167 20.66 -4.13 9.25
N ALA A 168 19.39 -4.13 8.86
CA ALA A 168 18.95 -3.39 7.69
C ALA A 168 19.12 -1.90 8.02
N HIS A 169 20.22 -1.33 7.57
CA HIS A 169 20.40 0.11 7.61
C HIS A 169 19.32 0.79 6.77
N ALA A 170 18.64 1.71 7.46
CA ALA A 170 17.55 2.57 6.99
C ALA A 170 17.91 3.40 5.74
#